data_18808b9ab6bcc362e83921811716119f
#
_entry.id   18808b9ab6bcc362e83921811716119f
#
_cell.length_a   1.000
_cell.length_b   1.000
_cell.length_c   1.000
_cell.angle_alpha   90.00
_cell.angle_beta   90.00
_cell.angle_gamma   90.00
#
_symmetry.space_group_name_H-M   'P 1'
#
loop_
_entity.id
_entity.type
_entity.pdbx_description
1 polymer ?
#
loop_
_entity_poly.entity_id
_entity_poly.type
_entity_poly.pdbx_seq_one_letter_code
_entity_poly.pdbx_strand_id
1 'polypeptide(L)'
;MLIVPLINSFSQDVIKLMLNTEKSFIEYEAKHFLHEWTGKNNKIKGVIFINNEEGKIALVANIVDFDSGISNRDSNALRVLDAFKHPQVRFYSDQIIISDNTISFDGELEFHGIKVNKRLDASYFEEVKTINIEGNFSIVLTDFDIKLPSLMLKKIDDFAKISYKLIFEKI
;
A
#
# COMPACT_ATOMS: atom_id res chain seq x y z
N MET A 1 10.17 -2.73 58.76
CA MET A 1 10.57 -1.79 57.68
C MET A 1 10.18 -2.46 56.36
N LEU A 2 9.00 -2.04 55.82
CA LEU A 2 8.46 -2.57 54.57
C LEU A 2 9.12 -1.82 53.39
N ILE A 3 9.87 -2.54 52.56
CA ILE A 3 10.39 -2.01 51.31
C ILE A 3 9.31 -2.22 50.24
N VAL A 4 8.66 -1.13 49.86
CA VAL A 4 7.72 -1.12 48.72
C VAL A 4 8.57 -0.97 47.47
N PRO A 5 8.54 -1.91 46.52
CA PRO A 5 9.23 -1.75 45.27
C PRO A 5 8.52 -0.66 44.44
N LEU A 6 9.26 0.37 44.06
CA LEU A 6 8.83 1.35 43.06
C LEU A 6 8.75 0.60 41.69
N ILE A 7 7.53 0.29 41.29
CA ILE A 7 7.27 -0.15 39.93
C ILE A 7 7.34 1.10 39.04
N ASN A 8 8.48 1.31 38.38
CA ASN A 8 8.58 2.29 37.30
C ASN A 8 7.74 1.77 36.13
N SER A 9 6.53 2.30 35.99
CA SER A 9 5.72 2.12 34.81
C SER A 9 6.38 2.94 33.68
N PHE A 10 7.18 2.29 32.84
CA PHE A 10 7.61 2.89 31.58
C PHE A 10 6.37 3.03 30.71
N SER A 11 5.88 4.23 30.56
CA SER A 11 4.93 4.56 29.48
C SER A 11 5.67 4.34 28.15
N GLN A 12 5.25 3.34 27.39
CA GLN A 12 5.75 3.18 26.03
C GLN A 12 5.14 4.30 25.18
N ASP A 13 5.95 5.24 24.76
CA ASP A 13 5.52 6.31 23.86
C ASP A 13 5.26 5.68 22.47
N VAL A 14 3.99 5.56 22.13
CA VAL A 14 3.55 5.12 20.78
C VAL A 14 3.51 6.36 19.89
N ILE A 15 4.36 6.36 18.87
CA ILE A 15 4.34 7.40 17.84
C ILE A 15 3.31 7.01 16.79
N LYS A 16 2.33 7.89 16.60
CA LYS A 16 1.33 7.75 15.54
C LYS A 16 1.65 8.72 14.40
N LEU A 17 1.66 8.18 13.18
CA LEU A 17 1.86 8.98 11.97
C LEU A 17 0.68 8.76 11.03
N MET A 18 0.20 9.84 10.44
CA MET A 18 -0.88 9.79 9.45
C MET A 18 -0.35 10.10 8.05
N LEU A 19 -0.87 9.39 7.07
CA LEU A 19 -0.54 9.63 5.67
C LEU A 19 -1.03 11.01 5.23
N ASN A 20 -0.14 11.81 4.67
CA ASN A 20 -0.50 13.03 3.96
C ASN A 20 -0.98 12.67 2.55
N THR A 21 -2.29 12.66 2.35
CA THR A 21 -2.93 12.24 1.10
C THR A 21 -2.54 13.16 -0.07
N GLU A 22 -2.33 14.45 0.15
CA GLU A 22 -2.00 15.40 -0.92
C GLU A 22 -0.60 15.20 -1.50
N LYS A 23 0.32 14.65 -0.68
CA LYS A 23 1.73 14.43 -1.05
C LYS A 23 2.03 12.98 -1.42
N SER A 24 1.04 12.08 -1.28
CA SER A 24 1.21 10.64 -1.44
C SER A 24 0.45 10.12 -2.66
N PHE A 25 0.95 9.04 -3.24
CA PHE A 25 0.24 8.36 -4.32
C PHE A 25 0.62 6.89 -4.42
N ILE A 26 -0.25 6.13 -5.09
CA ILE A 26 0.01 4.79 -5.61
C ILE A 26 -0.29 4.83 -7.10
N GLU A 27 0.57 4.22 -7.91
CA GLU A 27 0.43 4.10 -9.35
C GLU A 27 0.61 2.65 -9.77
N TYR A 28 -0.26 2.17 -10.65
CA TYR A 28 -0.07 0.88 -11.32
C TYR A 28 0.37 1.09 -12.76
N GLU A 29 1.18 0.17 -13.26
CA GLU A 29 1.52 0.01 -14.66
C GLU A 29 1.03 -1.36 -15.10
N ALA A 30 0.25 -1.40 -16.17
CA ALA A 30 -0.23 -2.63 -16.79
C ALA A 30 0.05 -2.62 -18.28
N LYS A 31 0.13 -3.81 -18.87
CA LYS A 31 0.59 -3.98 -20.24
C LYS A 31 -0.29 -4.92 -21.05
N HIS A 32 -0.41 -4.58 -22.30
CA HIS A 32 -0.92 -5.43 -23.36
C HIS A 32 0.09 -5.41 -24.52
N PHE A 33 0.13 -6.42 -25.36
CA PHE A 33 1.11 -6.52 -26.44
C PHE A 33 1.18 -5.30 -27.37
N LEU A 34 0.11 -4.48 -27.42
CA LEU A 34 0.06 -3.28 -28.26
C LEU A 34 0.51 -2.00 -27.53
N HIS A 35 0.35 -1.93 -26.22
CA HIS A 35 0.60 -0.73 -25.45
C HIS A 35 0.67 -1.00 -23.95
N GLU A 36 1.29 -0.08 -23.26
CA GLU A 36 1.34 0.02 -21.81
C GLU A 36 0.51 1.20 -21.35
N TRP A 37 0.02 1.17 -20.10
CA TRP A 37 -0.66 2.29 -19.50
C TRP A 37 -0.46 2.30 -17.99
N THR A 38 -0.65 3.45 -17.40
CA THR A 38 -0.61 3.64 -15.96
C THR A 38 -1.95 4.16 -15.46
N GLY A 39 -2.21 3.99 -14.18
CA GLY A 39 -3.32 4.64 -13.49
C GLY A 39 -2.88 5.00 -12.07
N LYS A 40 -3.19 6.22 -11.65
CA LYS A 40 -2.69 6.82 -10.42
C LYS A 40 -3.83 7.14 -9.45
N ASN A 41 -3.61 6.85 -8.17
CA ASN A 41 -4.51 7.20 -7.08
C ASN A 41 -3.78 8.13 -6.10
N ASN A 42 -4.28 9.36 -5.94
CA ASN A 42 -3.79 10.36 -4.99
C ASN A 42 -4.71 10.53 -3.77
N LYS A 43 -5.65 9.59 -3.54
CA LYS A 43 -6.63 9.66 -2.45
C LYS A 43 -6.49 8.50 -1.45
N ILE A 44 -5.29 7.96 -1.35
CA ILE A 44 -4.98 6.89 -0.41
C ILE A 44 -5.03 7.38 1.03
N LYS A 45 -5.33 6.47 1.95
CA LYS A 45 -5.29 6.74 3.39
C LYS A 45 -4.37 5.73 4.06
N GLY A 46 -3.71 6.15 5.13
CA GLY A 46 -2.82 5.28 5.87
C GLY A 46 -2.44 5.80 7.24
N VAL A 47 -2.01 4.88 8.07
CA VAL A 47 -1.51 5.15 9.42
C VAL A 47 -0.35 4.23 9.72
N ILE A 48 0.66 4.77 10.40
CA ILE A 48 1.73 3.99 11.02
C ILE A 48 1.68 4.22 12.53
N PHE A 49 1.84 3.14 13.28
CA PHE A 49 2.12 3.16 14.71
C PHE A 49 3.50 2.56 14.92
N ILE A 50 4.37 3.28 15.62
CA ILE A 50 5.71 2.80 15.97
C ILE A 50 5.87 2.95 17.49
N ASN A 51 6.29 1.89 18.14
CA ASN A 51 6.83 1.90 19.49
C ASN A 51 8.27 1.40 19.46
N ASN A 52 8.93 1.33 20.61
CA ASN A 52 10.35 0.95 20.67
C ASN A 52 10.68 -0.47 20.17
N GLU A 53 9.70 -1.35 20.02
CA GLU A 53 9.88 -2.77 19.71
C GLU A 53 9.06 -3.23 18.49
N GLU A 54 7.95 -2.55 18.17
CA GLU A 54 7.01 -2.99 17.13
C GLU A 54 6.56 -1.79 16.27
N GLY A 55 6.36 -2.07 14.99
CA GLY A 55 5.76 -1.14 14.05
C GLY A 55 4.57 -1.78 13.35
N LYS A 56 3.50 -0.99 13.13
CA LYS A 56 2.31 -1.42 12.40
C LYS A 56 1.95 -0.40 11.35
N ILE A 57 1.58 -0.86 10.16
CA ILE A 57 1.10 -0.01 9.08
C ILE A 57 -0.22 -0.53 8.56
N ALA A 58 -1.14 0.37 8.26
CA ALA A 58 -2.36 0.09 7.53
C ALA A 58 -2.53 1.11 6.42
N LEU A 59 -2.78 0.63 5.21
CA LEU A 59 -3.04 1.42 4.01
C LEU A 59 -4.35 0.99 3.36
N VAL A 60 -5.06 1.94 2.78
CA VAL A 60 -6.25 1.68 1.97
C VAL A 60 -6.30 2.62 0.77
N ALA A 61 -6.64 2.05 -0.39
CA ALA A 61 -6.91 2.76 -1.63
C ALA A 61 -8.25 2.30 -2.20
N ASN A 62 -9.13 3.22 -2.56
CA ASN A 62 -10.34 2.86 -3.28
C ASN A 62 -10.01 2.63 -4.76
N ILE A 63 -10.58 1.59 -5.35
CA ILE A 63 -10.34 1.24 -6.76
C ILE A 63 -10.89 2.33 -7.69
N VAL A 64 -12.02 2.95 -7.32
CA VAL A 64 -12.65 4.02 -8.09
C VAL A 64 -11.81 5.31 -8.19
N ASP A 65 -10.85 5.49 -7.30
CA ASP A 65 -10.00 6.68 -7.26
C ASP A 65 -8.72 6.55 -8.12
N PHE A 66 -8.52 5.41 -8.81
CA PHE A 66 -7.45 5.28 -9.80
C PHE A 66 -7.88 5.92 -11.13
N ASP A 67 -7.04 6.79 -11.65
CA ASP A 67 -7.24 7.55 -12.88
C ASP A 67 -6.10 7.24 -13.86
N SER A 68 -6.46 6.73 -15.04
CA SER A 68 -5.53 6.48 -16.14
C SER A 68 -5.53 7.58 -17.20
N GLY A 69 -6.28 8.65 -16.98
CA GLY A 69 -6.51 9.72 -17.94
C GLY A 69 -7.46 9.34 -19.09
N ILE A 70 -8.05 8.12 -19.08
CA ILE A 70 -8.99 7.65 -20.11
C ILE A 70 -10.20 7.01 -19.44
N SER A 71 -11.31 7.73 -19.35
CA SER A 71 -12.52 7.33 -18.64
C SER A 71 -13.08 5.96 -19.06
N ASN A 72 -12.98 5.60 -20.35
CA ASN A 72 -13.43 4.30 -20.82
C ASN A 72 -12.56 3.15 -20.30
N ARG A 73 -11.24 3.38 -20.17
CA ARG A 73 -10.30 2.43 -19.57
C ARG A 73 -10.62 2.24 -18.08
N ASP A 74 -10.82 3.33 -17.37
CA ASP A 74 -11.13 3.31 -15.94
C ASP A 74 -12.45 2.59 -15.67
N SER A 75 -13.49 2.88 -16.45
CA SER A 75 -14.77 2.17 -16.37
C SER A 75 -14.63 0.67 -16.66
N ASN A 76 -13.79 0.27 -17.60
CA ASN A 76 -13.50 -1.12 -17.88
C ASN A 76 -12.74 -1.78 -16.71
N ALA A 77 -11.76 -1.08 -16.13
CA ALA A 77 -11.03 -1.57 -14.95
C ALA A 77 -11.96 -1.82 -13.76
N LEU A 78 -12.86 -0.89 -13.45
CA LEU A 78 -13.85 -1.05 -12.38
C LEU A 78 -14.72 -2.30 -12.57
N ARG A 79 -15.11 -2.61 -13.82
CA ARG A 79 -15.90 -3.80 -14.12
C ARG A 79 -15.08 -5.09 -14.01
N VAL A 80 -13.86 -5.11 -14.53
CA VAL A 80 -12.96 -6.28 -14.48
C VAL A 80 -12.59 -6.62 -13.03
N LEU A 81 -12.38 -5.60 -12.21
CA LEU A 81 -12.01 -5.73 -10.80
C LEU A 81 -13.23 -5.90 -9.88
N ASP A 82 -14.45 -6.02 -10.44
CA ASP A 82 -15.71 -6.10 -9.67
C ASP A 82 -15.72 -5.10 -8.49
N ALA A 83 -15.39 -3.83 -8.81
CA ALA A 83 -15.17 -2.78 -7.81
C ALA A 83 -16.40 -2.47 -6.95
N PHE A 84 -17.59 -2.93 -7.35
CA PHE A 84 -18.80 -2.85 -6.54
C PHE A 84 -18.74 -3.81 -5.34
N LYS A 85 -18.22 -5.03 -5.52
CA LYS A 85 -18.06 -6.00 -4.43
C LYS A 85 -16.74 -5.81 -3.67
N HIS A 86 -15.71 -5.45 -4.40
CA HIS A 86 -14.35 -5.31 -3.90
C HIS A 86 -13.86 -3.87 -4.11
N PRO A 87 -14.40 -2.87 -3.38
CA PRO A 87 -14.16 -1.46 -3.65
C PRO A 87 -12.76 -0.96 -3.31
N GLN A 88 -11.99 -1.76 -2.56
CA GLN A 88 -10.73 -1.32 -1.96
C GLN A 88 -9.61 -2.32 -2.15
N VAL A 89 -8.40 -1.78 -2.25
CA VAL A 89 -7.14 -2.49 -2.01
C VAL A 89 -6.65 -2.08 -0.63
N ARG A 90 -6.18 -3.05 0.17
CA ARG A 90 -5.67 -2.82 1.52
C ARG A 90 -4.33 -3.48 1.71
N PHE A 91 -3.48 -2.86 2.48
CA PHE A 91 -2.24 -3.47 2.96
C PHE A 91 -2.14 -3.28 4.46
N TYR A 92 -1.82 -4.35 5.17
CA TYR A 92 -1.58 -4.33 6.60
C TYR A 92 -0.31 -5.10 6.92
N SER A 93 0.52 -4.54 7.80
CA SER A 93 1.65 -5.24 8.39
C SER A 93 1.78 -4.84 9.86
N ASP A 94 2.12 -5.81 10.69
CA ASP A 94 2.55 -5.63 12.07
C ASP A 94 4.04 -5.96 12.25
N GLN A 95 4.75 -6.17 11.16
CA GLN A 95 6.18 -6.44 11.12
C GLN A 95 6.86 -5.39 10.22
N ILE A 96 7.44 -4.38 10.87
CA ILE A 96 8.21 -3.31 10.21
C ILE A 96 9.66 -3.43 10.65
N ILE A 97 10.56 -3.49 9.68
CA ILE A 97 12.01 -3.49 9.92
C ILE A 97 12.59 -2.26 9.26
N ILE A 98 13.22 -1.39 10.05
CA ILE A 98 13.92 -0.20 9.56
C ILE A 98 15.42 -0.45 9.70
N SER A 99 16.16 -0.23 8.62
CA SER A 99 17.63 -0.33 8.59
C SER A 99 18.20 0.77 7.70
N ASP A 100 18.93 1.70 8.31
CA ASP A 100 19.48 2.87 7.63
C ASP A 100 18.42 3.62 6.79
N ASN A 101 18.57 3.60 5.47
CA ASN A 101 17.68 4.26 4.53
C ASN A 101 16.66 3.32 3.89
N THR A 102 16.39 2.15 4.49
CA THR A 102 15.44 1.15 4.00
C THR A 102 14.41 0.79 5.05
N ILE A 103 13.22 0.45 4.59
CA ILE A 103 12.14 -0.08 5.40
C ILE A 103 11.55 -1.31 4.71
N SER A 104 11.33 -2.35 5.50
CA SER A 104 10.70 -3.58 5.03
C SER A 104 9.43 -3.84 5.81
N PHE A 105 8.41 -4.32 5.12
CA PHE A 105 7.12 -4.71 5.67
C PHE A 105 6.84 -6.16 5.31
N ASP A 106 6.65 -7.03 6.30
CA ASP A 106 6.08 -8.35 6.08
C ASP A 106 4.59 -8.27 6.43
N GLY A 107 3.72 -8.32 5.42
CA GLY A 107 2.31 -8.01 5.61
C GLY A 107 1.38 -8.73 4.65
N GLU A 108 0.12 -8.39 4.76
CA GLU A 108 -0.98 -8.93 3.97
C GLU A 108 -1.50 -7.88 3.01
N LEU A 109 -1.49 -8.20 1.72
CA LEU A 109 -2.14 -7.43 0.67
C LEU A 109 -3.50 -8.07 0.36
N GLU A 110 -4.57 -7.32 0.57
CA GLU A 110 -5.93 -7.69 0.19
C GLU A 110 -6.32 -6.94 -1.09
N PHE A 111 -6.62 -7.70 -2.13
CA PHE A 111 -7.10 -7.18 -3.40
C PHE A 111 -8.14 -8.14 -4.00
N HIS A 112 -9.20 -7.62 -4.58
CA HIS A 112 -10.30 -8.40 -5.18
C HIS A 112 -10.88 -9.46 -4.21
N GLY A 113 -10.86 -9.17 -2.89
CA GLY A 113 -11.35 -10.07 -1.84
C GLY A 113 -10.39 -11.21 -1.47
N ILE A 114 -9.21 -11.27 -2.06
CA ILE A 114 -8.19 -12.28 -1.78
C ILE A 114 -7.03 -11.63 -1.04
N LYS A 115 -6.49 -12.35 -0.06
CA LYS A 115 -5.39 -11.93 0.78
C LYS A 115 -4.14 -12.73 0.45
N VAL A 116 -3.05 -12.05 0.21
CA VAL A 116 -1.75 -12.64 -0.12
C VAL A 116 -0.69 -12.04 0.79
N ASN A 117 0.13 -12.88 1.41
CA ASN A 117 1.29 -12.41 2.16
C ASN A 117 2.31 -11.80 1.19
N LYS A 118 2.77 -10.62 1.51
CA LYS A 118 3.68 -9.85 0.68
C LYS A 118 4.75 -9.17 1.53
N ARG A 119 6.01 -9.41 1.20
CA ARG A 119 7.11 -8.59 1.68
C ARG A 119 7.30 -7.41 0.72
N LEU A 120 7.33 -6.22 1.28
CA LEU A 120 7.59 -4.97 0.56
C LEU A 120 8.86 -4.34 1.13
N ASP A 121 9.83 -4.09 0.27
CA ASP A 121 11.04 -3.35 0.60
C ASP A 121 10.98 -1.98 -0.08
N ALA A 122 11.34 -0.93 0.65
CA ALA A 122 11.24 0.45 0.20
C ALA A 122 12.41 1.29 0.69
N SER A 123 12.66 2.41 0.02
CA SER A 123 13.50 3.46 0.55
C SER A 123 12.79 4.17 1.70
N TYR A 124 13.55 4.56 2.69
CA TYR A 124 13.06 5.22 3.89
C TYR A 124 13.90 6.47 4.16
N PHE A 125 13.23 7.58 4.36
CA PHE A 125 13.87 8.82 4.74
C PHE A 125 13.03 9.55 5.80
N GLU A 126 13.63 9.76 6.97
CA GLU A 126 12.98 10.43 8.10
C GLU A 126 13.48 11.87 8.24
N GLU A 127 12.54 12.79 8.37
CA GLU A 127 12.75 14.18 8.74
C GLU A 127 12.13 14.44 10.12
N VAL A 128 12.30 15.65 10.65
CA VAL A 128 11.81 16.01 11.99
C VAL A 128 10.32 15.72 12.18
N LYS A 129 9.51 15.95 11.15
CA LYS A 129 8.04 15.82 11.22
C LYS A 129 7.46 14.81 10.24
N THR A 130 8.25 14.31 9.28
CA THR A 130 7.75 13.45 8.20
C THR A 130 8.59 12.21 8.04
N ILE A 131 7.96 11.16 7.53
CA ILE A 131 8.60 9.96 7.03
C ILE A 131 8.21 9.81 5.57
N ASN A 132 9.21 9.70 4.69
CA ASN A 132 9.03 9.44 3.28
C ASN A 132 9.36 7.98 2.99
N ILE A 133 8.43 7.27 2.36
CA ILE A 133 8.58 5.86 1.96
C ILE A 133 8.28 5.77 0.48
N GLU A 134 9.25 5.30 -0.31
CA GLU A 134 9.10 5.13 -1.75
C GLU A 134 9.53 3.72 -2.15
N GLY A 135 8.71 3.05 -2.94
CA GLY A 135 9.00 1.69 -3.36
C GLY A 135 8.20 1.25 -4.57
N ASN A 136 8.50 0.05 -5.01
CA ASN A 136 7.75 -0.62 -6.06
C ASN A 136 7.72 -2.12 -5.82
N PHE A 137 6.71 -2.78 -6.36
CA PHE A 137 6.58 -4.24 -6.39
C PHE A 137 5.68 -4.65 -7.56
N SER A 138 5.64 -5.93 -7.83
CA SER A 138 4.73 -6.48 -8.84
C SER A 138 3.74 -7.44 -8.20
N ILE A 139 2.55 -7.49 -8.78
CA ILE A 139 1.51 -8.46 -8.45
C ILE A 139 1.18 -9.30 -9.68
N VAL A 140 0.82 -10.56 -9.46
CA VAL A 140 0.22 -11.44 -10.45
C VAL A 140 -1.29 -11.31 -10.29
N LEU A 141 -1.97 -10.89 -11.36
CA LEU A 141 -3.41 -10.57 -11.30
C LEU A 141 -4.27 -11.81 -11.04
N THR A 142 -3.86 -12.96 -11.61
CA THR A 142 -4.56 -14.23 -11.38
C THR A 142 -4.41 -14.78 -9.96
N ASP A 143 -3.41 -14.36 -9.18
CA ASP A 143 -3.31 -14.68 -7.75
C ASP A 143 -4.48 -14.10 -6.96
N PHE A 144 -5.14 -13.06 -7.49
CA PHE A 144 -6.33 -12.41 -6.93
C PHE A 144 -7.62 -12.80 -7.64
N ASP A 145 -7.63 -13.94 -8.36
CA ASP A 145 -8.78 -14.44 -9.13
C ASP A 145 -9.34 -13.41 -10.14
N ILE A 146 -8.49 -12.53 -10.63
CA ILE A 146 -8.88 -11.55 -11.64
C ILE A 146 -8.87 -12.20 -13.02
N LYS A 147 -10.02 -12.16 -13.69
CA LYS A 147 -10.14 -12.66 -15.07
C LYS A 147 -9.51 -11.66 -16.04
N LEU A 148 -8.37 -12.04 -16.61
CA LEU A 148 -7.63 -11.17 -17.53
C LEU A 148 -8.48 -10.83 -18.76
N PRO A 149 -8.79 -9.53 -18.99
CA PRO A 149 -9.50 -9.10 -20.19
C PRO A 149 -8.65 -9.33 -21.44
N SER A 150 -9.30 -9.55 -22.56
CA SER A 150 -8.63 -9.73 -23.84
C SER A 150 -9.04 -8.63 -24.83
N LEU A 151 -8.08 -8.20 -25.62
CA LEU A 151 -8.26 -7.33 -26.76
C LEU A 151 -7.65 -8.01 -27.98
N MET A 152 -8.37 -8.07 -29.09
CA MET A 152 -7.91 -8.75 -30.33
C MET A 152 -7.43 -10.20 -30.10
N LEU A 153 -8.18 -10.96 -29.30
CA LEU A 153 -7.90 -12.36 -28.93
C LEU A 153 -6.65 -12.59 -28.07
N LYS A 154 -5.96 -11.53 -27.64
CA LYS A 154 -4.86 -11.61 -26.68
C LYS A 154 -5.26 -11.02 -25.35
N LYS A 155 -4.90 -11.71 -24.27
CA LYS A 155 -5.08 -11.22 -22.91
C LYS A 155 -4.06 -10.13 -22.59
N ILE A 156 -4.37 -9.29 -21.61
CA ILE A 156 -3.37 -8.44 -20.97
C ILE A 156 -2.33 -9.30 -20.26
N ASP A 157 -1.15 -8.75 -19.99
CA ASP A 157 -0.14 -9.41 -19.19
C ASP A 157 -0.68 -9.72 -17.80
N ASP A 158 -0.33 -10.87 -17.25
CA ASP A 158 -0.82 -11.34 -15.95
C ASP A 158 -0.09 -10.71 -14.77
N PHE A 159 0.53 -9.58 -14.96
CA PHE A 159 1.13 -8.85 -13.85
C PHE A 159 0.93 -7.35 -14.03
N ALA A 160 0.89 -6.67 -12.89
CA ALA A 160 0.95 -5.23 -12.82
C ALA A 160 2.11 -4.81 -11.91
N LYS A 161 2.84 -3.79 -12.33
CA LYS A 161 3.85 -3.14 -11.50
C LYS A 161 3.18 -2.03 -10.71
N ILE A 162 3.46 -2.00 -9.42
CA ILE A 162 2.95 -0.99 -8.50
C ILE A 162 4.13 -0.15 -8.02
N SER A 163 4.01 1.15 -8.12
CA SER A 163 4.93 2.10 -7.51
C SER A 163 4.18 3.01 -6.56
N TYR A 164 4.85 3.45 -5.51
CA TYR A 164 4.23 4.30 -4.50
C TYR A 164 5.22 5.27 -3.89
N LYS A 165 4.66 6.41 -3.49
CA LYS A 165 5.28 7.40 -2.62
C LYS A 165 4.31 7.72 -1.50
N LEU A 166 4.75 7.48 -0.27
CA LEU A 166 3.95 7.64 0.93
C LEU A 166 4.66 8.61 1.87
N ILE A 167 4.01 9.71 2.19
CA ILE A 167 4.50 10.70 3.12
C ILE A 167 3.64 10.67 4.37
N PHE A 168 4.23 10.28 5.48
CA PHE A 168 3.56 10.25 6.78
C PHE A 168 4.00 11.43 7.64
N GLU A 169 3.06 12.03 8.36
CA GLU A 169 3.29 13.16 9.26
C GLU A 169 3.03 12.73 10.71
N LYS A 170 3.94 13.13 11.61
CA LYS A 170 3.78 12.91 13.06
C LYS A 170 2.63 13.78 13.56
N ILE A 171 1.72 13.18 14.35
CA ILE A 171 0.57 13.85 14.96
C ILE A 171 0.88 14.11 16.44
#